data_76fc1edad7dae80dd038d283dd676fb3
#
_entry.id   76fc1edad7dae80dd038d283dd676fb3
#
_cell.length_a   1.000
_cell.length_b   1.000
_cell.length_c   1.000
_cell.angle_alpha   90.00
_cell.angle_beta   90.00
_cell.angle_gamma   90.00
#
_symmetry.space_group_name_H-M   'P 1'
#
loop_
_entity.id
_entity.type
_entity.pdbx_description
1 polymer ?
#
loop_
_entity_poly.entity_id
_entity_poly.type
_entity_poly.pdbx_seq_one_letter_code
_entity_poly.pdbx_strand_id
1 'polypeptide(L)'
;MRGPLSTLHGDQHVPITCHIRYVIDPFQRDAFEAYAKAWLTIIPACGGDLVGYWLPHEGTNDVAHALISFPSLAAYETYRARLRTDPAGAANFALAQQQRFILREERTFLTPVTAS
;
A
#
# COMPACT_ATOMS: atom_id res chain seq x y z
N MET A 1 33.92 -10.38 9.70
CA MET A 1 33.41 -9.87 9.82
C MET A 1 32.56 -9.46 9.38
N ARG A 2 32.13 -9.45 9.15
CA ARG A 2 31.36 -8.88 8.83
C ARG A 2 30.89 -8.22 9.68
N GLY A 3 31.12 -8.15 10.41
CA GLY A 3 30.86 -7.64 11.48
C GLY A 3 30.09 -6.44 11.58
N PRO A 4 30.55 -5.44 12.21
CA PRO A 4 29.76 -4.24 12.53
C PRO A 4 29.03 -3.67 11.33
N LEU A 5 29.65 -3.74 10.19
CA LEU A 5 29.03 -3.23 8.97
C LEU A 5 27.81 -4.01 8.59
N SER A 6 27.82 -5.31 8.81
CA SER A 6 26.64 -6.12 8.55
C SER A 6 25.46 -5.69 9.37
N THR A 7 25.71 -5.33 10.61
CA THR A 7 24.65 -4.90 11.49
C THR A 7 23.95 -3.66 10.98
N LEU A 8 24.73 -2.69 10.54
CA LEU A 8 24.16 -1.47 9.97
C LEU A 8 23.37 -1.75 8.71
N HIS A 9 23.90 -2.60 7.87
CA HIS A 9 23.21 -2.95 6.64
C HIS A 9 21.94 -3.76 6.91
N GLY A 10 21.93 -4.55 7.98
CA GLY A 10 20.75 -5.28 8.37
C GLY A 10 19.56 -4.38 8.63
N ASP A 11 19.79 -3.27 9.32
CA ASP A 11 18.74 -2.32 9.63
C ASP A 11 18.13 -1.71 8.36
N GLN A 12 18.97 -1.49 7.33
CA GLN A 12 18.52 -0.91 6.08
C GLN A 12 17.68 -1.88 5.26
N HIS A 13 17.75 -3.15 5.58
CA HIS A 13 17.09 -4.21 4.82
C HIS A 13 16.03 -4.96 5.62
N VAL A 14 15.54 -4.36 6.69
CA VAL A 14 14.45 -4.95 7.46
C VAL A 14 13.17 -4.86 6.62
N PRO A 15 12.56 -6.01 6.29
CA PRO A 15 11.32 -6.00 5.52
C PRO A 15 10.18 -5.40 6.33
N ILE A 16 9.33 -4.68 5.63
CA ILE A 16 8.11 -4.12 6.22
C ILE A 16 6.94 -4.39 5.31
N THR A 17 5.75 -4.43 5.90
CA THR A 17 4.49 -4.51 5.15
C THR A 17 3.63 -3.34 5.55
N CYS A 18 3.22 -2.55 4.58
CA CYS A 18 2.31 -1.44 4.79
C CYS A 18 0.88 -1.97 4.70
N HIS A 19 0.14 -1.84 5.78
CA HIS A 19 -1.28 -2.15 5.81
C HIS A 19 -2.05 -0.84 5.69
N ILE A 20 -2.90 -0.74 4.69
CA ILE A 20 -3.79 0.41 4.52
C ILE A 20 -5.20 -0.05 4.85
N ARG A 21 -5.81 0.62 5.82
CA ARG A 21 -7.21 0.41 6.16
C ARG A 21 -7.98 1.60 5.62
N TYR A 22 -8.94 1.31 4.73
CA TYR A 22 -9.79 2.33 4.12
C TYR A 22 -11.18 2.27 4.74
N VAL A 23 -11.70 3.43 5.12
CA VAL A 23 -13.14 3.57 5.34
C VAL A 23 -13.69 4.19 4.07
N ILE A 24 -14.58 3.47 3.39
CA ILE A 24 -15.10 3.89 2.08
C ILE A 24 -16.58 4.25 2.20
N ASP A 25 -17.05 5.02 1.23
CA ASP A 25 -18.47 5.27 1.09
C ASP A 25 -19.13 3.98 0.59
N PRO A 26 -19.99 3.33 1.40
CA PRO A 26 -20.56 2.04 0.99
C PRO A 26 -21.48 2.14 -0.22
N PHE A 27 -21.95 3.32 -0.55
CA PHE A 27 -22.76 3.56 -1.73
C PHE A 27 -21.92 3.71 -3.00
N GLN A 28 -20.59 3.80 -2.85
CA GLN A 28 -19.66 3.91 -3.96
C GLN A 28 -18.64 2.77 -3.97
N ARG A 29 -19.05 1.60 -3.51
CA ARG A 29 -18.18 0.43 -3.41
C ARG A 29 -17.57 0.07 -4.77
N ASP A 30 -18.36 0.16 -5.85
CA ASP A 30 -17.87 -0.18 -7.20
C ASP A 30 -16.81 0.82 -7.68
N ALA A 31 -16.95 2.09 -7.32
CA ALA A 31 -15.94 3.09 -7.64
C ALA A 31 -14.62 2.80 -6.92
N PHE A 32 -14.69 2.42 -5.65
CA PHE A 32 -13.50 2.01 -4.92
C PHE A 32 -12.88 0.75 -5.52
N GLU A 33 -13.70 -0.22 -5.91
CA GLU A 33 -13.18 -1.44 -6.52
C GLU A 33 -12.41 -1.13 -7.80
N ALA A 34 -12.93 -0.25 -8.65
CA ALA A 34 -12.22 0.16 -9.87
C ALA A 34 -10.90 0.86 -9.54
N TYR A 35 -10.90 1.71 -8.52
CA TYR A 35 -9.71 2.37 -8.01
C TYR A 35 -8.67 1.34 -7.53
N ALA A 36 -9.11 0.36 -6.75
CA ALA A 36 -8.22 -0.71 -6.26
C ALA A 36 -7.65 -1.54 -7.42
N LYS A 37 -8.46 -1.85 -8.43
CA LYS A 37 -8.01 -2.60 -9.60
C LYS A 37 -6.90 -1.88 -10.34
N ALA A 38 -6.98 -0.56 -10.47
CA ALA A 38 -5.93 0.22 -11.11
C ALA A 38 -4.60 0.07 -10.35
N TRP A 39 -4.64 0.03 -9.03
CA TRP A 39 -3.44 -0.15 -8.21
C TRP A 39 -2.79 -1.51 -8.40
N LEU A 40 -3.53 -2.54 -8.81
CA LEU A 40 -2.94 -3.87 -9.04
C LEU A 40 -1.83 -3.83 -10.11
N THR A 41 -1.90 -2.89 -11.03
CA THR A 41 -0.87 -2.70 -12.05
C THR A 41 0.12 -1.60 -11.65
N ILE A 42 -0.36 -0.50 -11.11
CA ILE A 42 0.44 0.69 -10.82
C ILE A 42 1.44 0.42 -9.70
N ILE A 43 1.01 -0.22 -8.61
CA ILE A 43 1.87 -0.44 -7.46
C ILE A 43 3.09 -1.29 -7.80
N PRO A 44 2.94 -2.45 -8.46
CA PRO A 44 4.13 -3.22 -8.87
C PRO A 44 5.03 -2.45 -9.82
N ALA A 45 4.48 -1.69 -10.75
CA ALA A 45 5.28 -0.90 -11.68
C ALA A 45 6.11 0.17 -10.98
N CYS A 46 5.66 0.65 -9.82
CA CYS A 46 6.36 1.66 -9.05
C CYS A 46 7.26 1.09 -7.96
N GLY A 47 7.37 -0.23 -7.86
CA GLY A 47 8.30 -0.88 -6.96
C GLY A 47 7.71 -1.45 -5.68
N GLY A 48 6.39 -1.48 -5.55
CA GLY A 48 5.72 -2.10 -4.41
C GLY A 48 5.42 -3.57 -4.67
N ASP A 49 5.64 -4.41 -3.68
CA ASP A 49 5.23 -5.81 -3.73
C ASP A 49 3.81 -5.90 -3.17
N LEU A 50 2.84 -5.81 -4.07
CA LEU A 50 1.43 -5.77 -3.67
C LEU A 50 0.95 -7.17 -3.32
N VAL A 51 0.63 -7.37 -2.04
CA VAL A 51 0.04 -8.63 -1.58
C VAL A 51 -1.40 -8.71 -2.05
N GLY A 52 -2.16 -7.63 -1.94
CA GLY A 52 -3.51 -7.59 -2.47
C GLY A 52 -4.34 -6.45 -1.92
N TYR A 53 -5.54 -6.36 -2.46
CA TYR A 53 -6.61 -5.50 -1.99
C TYR A 53 -7.79 -6.39 -1.59
N TRP A 54 -8.49 -5.99 -0.54
CA TRP A 54 -9.68 -6.71 -0.07
C TRP A 54 -10.83 -5.75 0.14
N LEU A 55 -12.00 -6.14 -0.36
CA LEU A 55 -13.24 -5.41 -0.19
C LEU A 55 -14.04 -6.02 0.97
N PRO A 56 -14.94 -5.24 1.61
CA PRO A 56 -15.82 -5.82 2.61
C PRO A 56 -16.73 -6.89 1.99
N HIS A 57 -16.86 -8.02 2.66
CA HIS A 57 -17.73 -9.11 2.23
C HIS A 57 -18.88 -9.29 3.21
N GLU A 58 -18.56 -9.58 4.46
CA GLU A 58 -19.52 -9.64 5.55
C GLU A 58 -18.94 -8.97 6.79
N GLY A 59 -19.81 -8.51 7.67
CA GLY A 59 -19.42 -7.71 8.82
C GLY A 59 -19.60 -6.25 8.51
N THR A 60 -18.50 -5.54 8.29
CA THR A 60 -18.61 -4.14 7.87
C THR A 60 -18.92 -4.06 6.38
N ASN A 61 -19.57 -2.96 5.98
CA ASN A 61 -19.83 -2.69 4.57
C ASN A 61 -18.96 -1.55 4.03
N ASP A 62 -18.08 -1.00 4.86
CA ASP A 62 -17.36 0.22 4.54
C ASP A 62 -15.85 0.15 4.85
N VAL A 63 -15.32 -1.04 5.15
CA VAL A 63 -13.89 -1.20 5.44
C VAL A 63 -13.24 -2.08 4.39
N ALA A 64 -12.21 -1.52 3.73
CA ALA A 64 -11.40 -2.24 2.75
C ALA A 64 -9.94 -2.21 3.21
N HIS A 65 -9.13 -3.09 2.66
CA HIS A 65 -7.75 -3.25 3.08
C HIS A 65 -6.82 -3.41 1.90
N ALA A 66 -5.58 -2.96 2.07
CA ALA A 66 -4.50 -3.28 1.16
C ALA A 66 -3.25 -3.65 1.97
N LEU A 67 -2.46 -4.56 1.44
CA LEU A 67 -1.17 -4.93 2.00
C LEU A 67 -0.13 -4.83 0.90
N ILE A 68 0.95 -4.09 1.18
CA ILE A 68 2.04 -3.87 0.24
C ILE A 68 3.34 -4.06 0.99
N SER A 69 4.20 -4.96 0.50
CA SER A 69 5.46 -5.28 1.16
C SER A 69 6.63 -4.58 0.48
N PHE A 70 7.65 -4.27 1.28
CA PHE A 70 8.87 -3.61 0.82
C PHE A 70 10.06 -4.23 1.53
N PRO A 71 11.23 -4.30 0.87
CA PRO A 71 12.42 -4.82 1.54
C PRO A 71 12.92 -3.93 2.67
N SER A 72 12.54 -2.64 2.68
CA SER A 72 12.97 -1.70 3.71
C SER A 72 12.08 -0.46 3.69
N LEU A 73 12.18 0.33 4.75
CA LEU A 73 11.50 1.62 4.80
C LEU A 73 12.03 2.57 3.72
N ALA A 74 13.32 2.51 3.42
CA ALA A 74 13.90 3.32 2.35
C ALA A 74 13.29 2.97 0.99
N ALA A 75 13.06 1.68 0.73
CA ALA A 75 12.39 1.25 -0.49
C ALA A 75 10.96 1.78 -0.56
N TYR A 76 10.26 1.82 0.57
CA TYR A 76 8.93 2.40 0.62
C TYR A 76 8.95 3.89 0.25
N GLU A 77 9.93 4.63 0.75
CA GLU A 77 10.05 6.06 0.44
C GLU A 77 10.30 6.30 -1.05
N THR A 78 11.16 5.48 -1.66
CA THR A 78 11.41 5.54 -3.10
C THR A 78 10.14 5.26 -3.89
N TYR A 79 9.40 4.24 -3.49
CA TYR A 79 8.12 3.90 -4.09
C TYR A 79 7.12 5.06 -3.99
N ARG A 80 7.02 5.70 -2.84
CA ARG A 80 6.10 6.84 -2.67
C ARG A 80 6.47 8.01 -3.60
N ALA A 81 7.76 8.25 -3.78
CA ALA A 81 8.22 9.27 -4.70
C ALA A 81 7.85 8.94 -6.15
N ARG A 82 7.98 7.67 -6.54
CA ARG A 82 7.59 7.23 -7.88
C ARG A 82 6.10 7.38 -8.13
N LEU A 83 5.27 7.05 -7.14
CA LEU A 83 3.82 7.17 -7.27
C LEU A 83 3.39 8.61 -7.57
N ARG A 84 4.05 9.59 -6.96
CA ARG A 84 3.68 11.00 -7.15
C ARG A 84 3.92 11.48 -8.57
N THR A 85 4.90 10.91 -9.25
CA THR A 85 5.27 11.33 -10.60
C THR A 85 4.78 10.38 -11.69
N ASP A 86 4.30 9.21 -11.31
CA ASP A 86 3.73 8.26 -12.27
C ASP A 86 2.38 8.78 -12.77
N PRO A 87 2.18 8.94 -14.09
CA PRO A 87 0.94 9.51 -14.60
C PRO A 87 -0.31 8.73 -14.20
N ALA A 88 -0.25 7.40 -14.22
CA ALA A 88 -1.38 6.56 -13.84
C ALA A 88 -1.65 6.65 -12.33
N GLY A 89 -0.58 6.69 -11.52
CA GLY A 89 -0.71 6.85 -10.08
C GLY A 89 -1.32 8.19 -9.71
N ALA A 90 -0.82 9.26 -10.32
CA ALA A 90 -1.34 10.60 -10.09
C ALA A 90 -2.82 10.70 -10.51
N ALA A 91 -3.19 10.11 -11.63
CA ALA A 91 -4.58 10.12 -12.12
C ALA A 91 -5.50 9.35 -11.17
N ASN A 92 -5.03 8.23 -10.62
CA ASN A 92 -5.84 7.42 -9.71
C ASN A 92 -6.07 8.15 -8.38
N PHE A 93 -5.05 8.82 -7.84
CA PHE A 93 -5.22 9.67 -6.66
C PHE A 93 -6.20 10.82 -6.92
N ALA A 94 -6.09 11.47 -8.07
CA ALA A 94 -6.98 12.57 -8.43
C ALA A 94 -8.43 12.10 -8.53
N LEU A 95 -8.65 10.92 -9.10
CA LEU A 95 -9.97 10.33 -9.22
C LEU A 95 -10.61 10.11 -7.84
N ALA A 96 -9.85 9.54 -6.91
CA ALA A 96 -10.35 9.30 -5.56
C ALA A 96 -10.69 10.60 -4.85
N GLN A 97 -9.85 11.62 -5.03
CA GLN A 97 -10.06 12.92 -4.42
C GLN A 97 -11.31 13.61 -4.98
N GLN A 98 -11.53 13.46 -6.27
CA GLN A 98 -12.66 14.07 -6.95
C GLN A 98 -13.98 13.39 -6.60
N GLN A 99 -14.00 12.07 -6.57
CA GLN A 99 -15.23 11.30 -6.35
C GLN A 99 -15.53 11.01 -4.90
N ARG A 100 -14.56 11.18 -4.01
CA ARG A 100 -14.73 11.11 -2.55
C ARG A 100 -15.31 9.80 -2.03
N PHE A 101 -14.93 8.70 -2.65
CA PHE A 101 -15.36 7.39 -2.14
C PHE A 101 -14.49 6.87 -1.00
N ILE A 102 -13.33 7.49 -0.73
CA ILE A 102 -12.51 7.17 0.44
C ILE A 102 -12.76 8.25 1.49
N LEU A 103 -13.34 7.83 2.62
CA LEU A 103 -13.68 8.74 3.71
C LEU A 103 -12.55 8.87 4.71
N ARG A 104 -11.75 7.80 4.88
CA ARG A 104 -10.62 7.78 5.78
C ARG A 104 -9.64 6.72 5.33
N GLU A 105 -8.35 7.00 5.53
CA GLU A 105 -7.28 6.09 5.17
C GLU A 105 -6.29 6.05 6.32
N GLU A 106 -5.97 4.85 6.80
CA GLU A 106 -5.00 4.64 7.88
C GLU A 106 -3.90 3.72 7.38
N ARG A 107 -2.66 4.11 7.62
CA ARG A 107 -1.49 3.30 7.25
C ARG A 107 -0.79 2.83 8.51
N THR A 108 -0.50 1.52 8.55
CA THR A 108 0.23 0.90 9.64
C THR A 108 1.35 0.08 9.04
N PHE A 109 2.55 0.22 9.58
CA PHE A 109 3.70 -0.53 9.11
C PHE A 109 3.92 -1.72 10.04
N LEU A 110 4.02 -2.89 9.44
CA LEU A 110 4.08 -4.16 10.14
C LEU A 110 5.41 -4.85 9.83
N THR A 111 5.94 -5.55 10.81
CA THR A 111 7.12 -6.39 10.61
C THR A 111 6.65 -7.83 10.48
N PRO A 112 7.00 -8.54 9.40
CA PRO A 112 6.56 -9.92 9.26
C PRO A 112 7.23 -10.82 10.30
N VAL A 113 6.48 -11.77 10.83
CA VAL A 113 7.03 -12.82 11.67
C VAL A 113 7.44 -13.96 10.75
N THR A 114 8.66 -14.40 10.86
CA THR A 114 9.21 -15.46 10.03
C THR A 114 9.57 -16.67 10.87
N ALA A 115 9.71 -17.80 10.21
CA ALA A 115 10.01 -19.06 10.90
C ALA A 115 11.48 -19.18 11.32
N SER A 116 12.34 -18.31 10.80
CA SER A 116 13.78 -18.40 11.10
C SER A 116 14.31 -17.12 11.70
#